data_bfc49873bf00fba70776a672641e1ebc
#
_entry.id   bfc49873bf00fba70776a672641e1ebc
#
_cell.length_a   1.000
_cell.length_b   1.000
_cell.length_c   1.000
_cell.angle_alpha   90.00
_cell.angle_beta   90.00
_cell.angle_gamma   90.00
#
_symmetry.space_group_name_H-M   'P 1'
#
loop_
_entity.id
_entity.type
_entity.pdbx_description
1 polymer ?
#
loop_
_entity_poly.entity_id
_entity_poly.type
_entity_poly.pdbx_seq_one_letter_code
_entity_poly.pdbx_strand_id
1 'polypeptide(L)'
;LGAKRPGIKLLVTDKDLRQRRGVGFIEGHTEPVSIATIERHTCTTGVIPIKFDTEGEILNLGREHRLFSSRQGIGIAARDGGCQLGDCDRPPSWCETHHIDHWTRDHGSTNTNRGILLCRHHHMLVHNNGWEITRTNGTTHFIPPPDIDPHQKPIRARTKSPALTRLLST
;
A
#
# COMPACT_ATOMS: atom_id res chain seq x y z
N LEU A 1 7.52 10.25 29.07
CA LEU A 1 7.80 10.18 27.63
C LEU A 1 7.89 8.71 27.22
N GLY A 2 6.74 8.10 26.89
CA GLY A 2 6.67 6.71 26.47
C GLY A 2 7.31 6.56 25.09
N ALA A 3 8.42 5.84 24.99
CA ALA A 3 8.97 5.43 23.71
C ALA A 3 7.88 4.70 22.93
N LYS A 4 7.55 5.18 21.73
CA LYS A 4 6.67 4.44 20.80
C LYS A 4 7.34 3.09 20.55
N ARG A 5 6.73 2.02 21.05
CA ARG A 5 7.18 0.66 20.72
C ARG A 5 7.04 0.47 19.23
N PRO A 6 8.04 -0.04 18.52
CA PRO A 6 7.91 -0.34 17.11
C PRO A 6 6.76 -1.33 16.92
N GLY A 7 5.75 -0.93 16.17
CA GLY A 7 4.62 -1.79 15.86
C GLY A 7 5.03 -2.87 14.86
N ILE A 8 4.75 -4.13 15.16
CA ILE A 8 4.87 -5.23 14.19
C ILE A 8 3.64 -5.15 13.29
N LYS A 9 3.84 -5.13 11.97
CA LYS A 9 2.75 -5.20 11.02
C LYS A 9 2.51 -6.64 10.64
N LEU A 10 1.27 -7.09 10.85
CA LEU A 10 0.83 -8.46 10.60
C LEU A 10 -0.28 -8.44 9.55
N LEU A 11 -0.18 -9.29 8.55
CA LEU A 11 -1.21 -9.50 7.54
C LEU A 11 -1.84 -10.87 7.77
N VAL A 12 -3.17 -10.89 7.86
CA VAL A 12 -3.97 -12.11 8.07
C VAL A 12 -5.36 -11.90 7.47
N THR A 13 -6.00 -12.95 6.98
CA THR A 13 -7.38 -12.83 6.51
C THR A 13 -8.34 -12.72 7.70
N ASP A 14 -9.44 -11.97 7.51
CA ASP A 14 -10.53 -11.91 8.52
C ASP A 14 -11.13 -13.30 8.78
N LYS A 15 -11.20 -14.13 7.74
CA LYS A 15 -11.68 -15.53 7.85
C LYS A 15 -10.79 -16.36 8.78
N ASP A 16 -9.47 -16.35 8.56
CA ASP A 16 -8.54 -17.16 9.35
C ASP A 16 -8.49 -16.69 10.80
N LEU A 17 -8.55 -15.38 11.01
CA LEU A 17 -8.59 -14.81 12.35
C LEU A 17 -9.85 -15.23 13.11
N ARG A 18 -11.05 -15.17 12.48
CA ARG A 18 -12.31 -15.60 13.11
C ARG A 18 -12.37 -17.10 13.36
N GLN A 19 -11.87 -17.88 12.42
CA GLN A 19 -11.86 -19.35 12.54
C GLN A 19 -10.72 -19.86 13.42
N ARG A 20 -9.79 -18.99 13.83
CA ARG A 20 -8.56 -19.33 14.56
C ARG A 20 -7.76 -20.45 13.88
N ARG A 21 -7.79 -20.48 12.55
CA ARG A 21 -7.14 -21.47 11.68
C ARG A 21 -6.45 -20.75 10.53
N GLY A 22 -5.40 -21.38 9.98
CA GLY A 22 -4.60 -20.79 8.91
C GLY A 22 -3.37 -20.08 9.43
N VAL A 23 -2.85 -19.16 8.64
CA VAL A 23 -1.60 -18.46 8.89
C VAL A 23 -1.72 -16.99 8.56
N GLY A 24 -0.79 -16.17 9.07
CA GLY A 24 -0.57 -14.79 8.63
C GLY A 24 0.91 -14.55 8.38
N PHE A 25 1.22 -13.32 8.02
CA PHE A 25 2.58 -12.93 7.63
C PHE A 25 3.00 -11.65 8.35
N ILE A 26 4.26 -11.59 8.75
CA ILE A 26 4.88 -10.36 9.25
C ILE A 26 5.39 -9.57 8.04
N GLU A 27 5.11 -8.26 8.00
CA GLU A 27 5.64 -7.39 6.93
C GLU A 27 7.18 -7.48 6.88
N GLY A 28 7.71 -7.67 5.66
CA GLY A 28 9.14 -7.85 5.43
C GLY A 28 9.67 -9.27 5.67
N HIS A 29 8.82 -10.22 6.08
CA HIS A 29 9.17 -11.63 6.24
C HIS A 29 8.41 -12.51 5.25
N THR A 30 9.04 -13.57 4.80
CA THR A 30 8.45 -14.54 3.85
C THR A 30 7.81 -15.72 4.55
N GLU A 31 8.19 -15.99 5.80
CA GLU A 31 7.71 -17.15 6.55
C GLU A 31 6.34 -16.87 7.19
N PRO A 32 5.40 -17.83 7.09
CA PRO A 32 4.11 -17.71 7.73
C PRO A 32 4.22 -17.84 9.26
N VAL A 33 3.33 -17.15 9.96
CA VAL A 33 3.18 -17.26 11.41
C VAL A 33 1.80 -17.81 11.77
N SER A 34 1.72 -18.58 12.85
CA SER A 34 0.45 -19.14 13.30
C SER A 34 -0.52 -18.06 13.83
N ILE A 35 -1.82 -18.31 13.74
CA ILE A 35 -2.85 -17.42 14.30
C ILE A 35 -2.62 -17.18 15.80
N ALA A 36 -2.19 -18.18 16.57
CA ALA A 36 -1.88 -18.03 17.99
C ALA A 36 -0.72 -17.04 18.24
N THR A 37 0.25 -16.98 17.34
CA THR A 37 1.33 -15.97 17.39
C THR A 37 0.79 -14.57 17.10
N ILE A 38 -0.09 -14.44 16.11
CA ILE A 38 -0.77 -13.19 15.77
C ILE A 38 -1.59 -12.68 16.95
N GLU A 39 -2.42 -13.53 17.56
CA GLU A 39 -3.24 -13.18 18.73
C GLU A 39 -2.38 -12.68 19.90
N ARG A 40 -1.25 -13.31 20.19
CA ARG A 40 -0.30 -12.85 21.23
C ARG A 40 0.23 -11.44 20.95
N HIS A 41 0.63 -11.17 19.72
CA HIS A 41 1.12 -9.83 19.34
C HIS A 41 0.01 -8.79 19.42
N THR A 42 -1.22 -9.13 19.04
CA THR A 42 -2.36 -8.21 19.11
C THR A 42 -2.69 -7.79 20.54
N CYS A 43 -2.56 -8.70 21.51
CA CYS A 43 -2.79 -8.40 22.94
C CYS A 43 -1.75 -7.44 23.53
N THR A 44 -0.51 -7.46 23.04
CA THR A 44 0.59 -6.68 23.61
C THR A 44 0.80 -5.31 22.97
N THR A 45 0.49 -5.16 21.69
CA THR A 45 0.81 -3.94 20.90
C THR A 45 -0.42 -3.18 20.41
N GLY A 46 -1.61 -3.74 20.54
CA GLY A 46 -2.83 -3.23 19.93
C GLY A 46 -2.90 -3.56 18.43
N VAL A 47 -4.05 -3.32 17.82
CA VAL A 47 -4.34 -3.67 16.42
C VAL A 47 -4.85 -2.44 15.67
N ILE A 48 -4.33 -2.24 14.47
CA ILE A 48 -4.95 -1.36 13.48
C ILE A 48 -5.54 -2.28 12.41
N PRO A 49 -6.86 -2.55 12.41
CA PRO A 49 -7.47 -3.40 11.40
C PRO A 49 -7.46 -2.69 10.05
N ILE A 50 -6.94 -3.35 9.03
CA ILE A 50 -7.02 -2.91 7.65
C ILE A 50 -7.78 -3.98 6.90
N LYS A 51 -8.92 -3.62 6.30
CA LYS A 51 -9.74 -4.54 5.51
C LYS A 51 -9.37 -4.41 4.04
N PHE A 52 -9.07 -5.54 3.43
CA PHE A 52 -8.89 -5.66 2.00
C PHE A 52 -10.11 -6.39 1.40
N ASP A 53 -10.45 -6.07 0.17
CA ASP A 53 -11.32 -6.90 -0.65
C ASP A 53 -10.56 -8.07 -1.28
N THR A 54 -11.24 -8.85 -2.11
CA THR A 54 -10.66 -10.02 -2.79
C THR A 54 -9.59 -9.66 -3.82
N GLU A 55 -9.59 -8.42 -4.30
CA GLU A 55 -8.61 -7.87 -5.23
C GLU A 55 -7.40 -7.26 -4.51
N GLY A 56 -7.41 -7.21 -3.15
CA GLY A 56 -6.35 -6.63 -2.35
C GLY A 56 -6.46 -5.11 -2.18
N GLU A 57 -7.63 -4.53 -2.47
CA GLU A 57 -7.88 -3.10 -2.29
C GLU A 57 -8.35 -2.80 -0.87
N ILE A 58 -7.97 -1.63 -0.36
CA ILE A 58 -8.36 -1.17 0.98
C ILE A 58 -9.70 -0.43 0.91
N LEU A 59 -10.63 -0.78 1.80
CA LEU A 59 -11.94 -0.13 1.88
C LEU A 59 -11.85 1.32 2.39
N ASN A 60 -12.58 2.22 1.76
CA ASN A 60 -12.43 3.68 1.76
C ASN A 60 -13.02 4.46 2.94
N LEU A 61 -12.47 5.68 3.19
CA LEU A 61 -12.91 6.63 4.23
C LEU A 61 -13.34 8.02 3.70
N GLY A 62 -13.52 8.22 2.39
CA GLY A 62 -14.11 9.47 1.85
C GLY A 62 -13.13 10.67 1.75
N ARG A 63 -13.68 11.89 1.52
CA ARG A 63 -12.95 13.08 1.03
C ARG A 63 -12.70 14.18 2.08
N GLU A 64 -12.87 13.94 3.37
CA GLU A 64 -12.83 15.01 4.38
C GLU A 64 -11.44 15.66 4.59
N HIS A 65 -10.35 15.01 4.24
CA HIS A 65 -9.00 15.53 4.45
C HIS A 65 -8.12 15.39 3.20
N ARG A 66 -7.36 16.44 2.87
CA ARG A 66 -6.40 16.42 1.76
C ARG A 66 -5.24 15.43 1.99
N LEU A 67 -4.75 15.33 3.21
CA LEU A 67 -3.61 14.45 3.52
C LEU A 67 -4.11 13.07 3.96
N PHE A 68 -3.44 12.03 3.49
CA PHE A 68 -3.65 10.69 4.00
C PHE A 68 -3.33 10.64 5.49
N SER A 69 -4.25 10.13 6.30
CA SER A 69 -4.01 9.90 7.71
C SER A 69 -2.90 8.85 7.90
N SER A 70 -2.29 8.83 9.09
CA SER A 70 -1.27 7.82 9.41
C SER A 70 -1.79 6.38 9.25
N ARG A 71 -3.07 6.14 9.54
CA ARG A 71 -3.69 4.81 9.36
C ARG A 71 -3.84 4.42 7.89
N GLN A 72 -4.25 5.37 7.04
CA GLN A 72 -4.31 5.16 5.60
C GLN A 72 -2.92 4.92 5.02
N GLY A 73 -1.92 5.70 5.45
CA GLY A 73 -0.52 5.50 5.06
C GLY A 73 0.02 4.12 5.43
N ILE A 74 -0.32 3.61 6.63
CA ILE A 74 0.04 2.24 7.05
C ILE A 74 -0.61 1.20 6.13
N GLY A 75 -1.90 1.38 5.79
CA GLY A 75 -2.61 0.47 4.89
C GLY A 75 -2.02 0.46 3.49
N ILE A 76 -1.77 1.64 2.92
CA ILE A 76 -1.13 1.78 1.61
C ILE A 76 0.27 1.15 1.62
N ALA A 77 1.05 1.36 2.70
CA ALA A 77 2.36 0.74 2.86
C ALA A 77 2.29 -0.79 2.91
N ALA A 78 1.31 -1.35 3.62
CA ALA A 78 1.10 -2.80 3.68
C ALA A 78 0.71 -3.39 2.31
N ARG A 79 -0.11 -2.66 1.53
CA ARG A 79 -0.51 -3.06 0.17
C ARG A 79 0.66 -2.97 -0.80
N ASP A 80 1.33 -1.84 -0.84
CA ASP A 80 2.31 -1.54 -1.88
C ASP A 80 3.69 -2.18 -1.60
N GLY A 81 4.10 -2.27 -0.34
CA GLY A 81 5.37 -2.87 0.08
C GLY A 81 6.62 -2.05 -0.27
N GLY A 82 6.47 -0.88 -0.91
CA GLY A 82 7.54 0.01 -1.33
C GLY A 82 7.16 0.91 -2.49
N CYS A 83 8.15 1.62 -3.05
CA CYS A 83 7.96 2.49 -4.20
C CYS A 83 7.42 1.72 -5.40
N GLN A 84 6.33 2.20 -6.00
CA GLN A 84 5.58 1.46 -7.01
C GLN A 84 6.02 1.74 -8.46
N LEU A 85 6.88 2.71 -8.70
CA LEU A 85 7.34 3.01 -10.06
C LEU A 85 8.47 2.03 -10.44
N GLY A 86 8.19 1.18 -11.42
CA GLY A 86 9.13 0.22 -11.98
C GLY A 86 9.76 -0.71 -10.92
N ASP A 87 11.02 -1.04 -11.10
CA ASP A 87 11.77 -1.96 -10.24
C ASP A 87 12.48 -1.25 -9.06
N CYS A 88 12.01 -0.06 -8.66
CA CYS A 88 12.58 0.69 -7.54
C CYS A 88 12.48 -0.11 -6.23
N ASP A 89 13.60 -0.32 -5.57
CA ASP A 89 13.74 -1.13 -4.35
C ASP A 89 13.49 -0.36 -3.03
N ARG A 90 13.11 0.92 -3.11
CA ARG A 90 12.92 1.77 -1.92
C ARG A 90 11.78 1.25 -1.05
N PRO A 91 12.06 0.91 0.23
CA PRO A 91 11.07 0.39 1.16
C PRO A 91 10.03 1.46 1.56
N PRO A 92 8.90 1.08 2.18
CA PRO A 92 7.84 2.01 2.57
C PRO A 92 8.32 3.17 3.45
N SER A 93 9.34 2.95 4.29
CA SER A 93 9.93 3.97 5.18
C SER A 93 10.62 5.12 4.43
N TRP A 94 10.92 4.94 3.14
CA TRP A 94 11.54 5.92 2.26
C TRP A 94 10.55 6.48 1.23
N CYS A 95 9.27 6.17 1.39
CA CYS A 95 8.22 6.55 0.47
C CYS A 95 7.21 7.50 1.12
N GLU A 96 6.60 8.31 0.29
CA GLU A 96 5.48 9.18 0.60
C GLU A 96 4.23 8.65 -0.11
N THR A 97 3.05 8.87 0.47
CA THR A 97 1.80 8.55 -0.20
C THR A 97 1.44 9.66 -1.19
N HIS A 98 1.36 9.30 -2.45
CA HIS A 98 0.97 10.19 -3.55
C HIS A 98 -0.48 9.94 -3.95
N HIS A 99 -1.23 11.01 -4.27
CA HIS A 99 -2.58 10.90 -4.83
C HIS A 99 -2.51 10.53 -6.30
N ILE A 100 -3.16 9.44 -6.71
CA ILE A 100 -3.24 9.02 -8.12
C ILE A 100 -3.95 10.09 -8.95
N ASP A 101 -5.12 10.54 -8.48
CA ASP A 101 -5.83 11.67 -9.07
C ASP A 101 -5.31 12.95 -8.41
N HIS A 102 -4.85 13.91 -9.18
CA HIS A 102 -4.31 15.15 -8.64
C HIS A 102 -5.39 15.89 -7.84
N TRP A 103 -5.10 16.21 -6.57
CA TRP A 103 -6.08 16.78 -5.63
C TRP A 103 -6.82 18.01 -6.17
N THR A 104 -6.10 18.93 -6.76
CA THR A 104 -6.62 20.23 -7.25
C THR A 104 -7.14 20.14 -8.68
N ARG A 105 -6.40 19.47 -9.57
CA ARG A 105 -6.71 19.37 -10.99
C ARG A 105 -7.90 18.43 -11.26
N ASP A 106 -7.88 17.26 -10.61
CA ASP A 106 -8.78 16.15 -10.94
C ASP A 106 -9.84 15.91 -9.85
N HIS A 107 -9.94 16.82 -8.87
CA HIS A 107 -10.81 16.66 -7.70
C HIS A 107 -10.59 15.33 -6.97
N GLY A 108 -9.34 14.87 -6.91
CA GLY A 108 -8.95 13.61 -6.33
C GLY A 108 -9.47 13.41 -4.90
N SER A 109 -9.73 12.18 -4.51
CA SER A 109 -10.16 11.84 -3.16
C SER A 109 -9.00 11.28 -2.35
N THR A 110 -9.02 11.47 -1.02
CA THR A 110 -8.05 10.86 -0.10
C THR A 110 -8.51 9.45 0.32
N ASN A 111 -8.96 8.69 -0.67
CA ASN A 111 -9.30 7.29 -0.48
C ASN A 111 -8.04 6.43 -0.60
N THR A 112 -7.93 5.36 0.18
CA THR A 112 -6.73 4.52 0.19
C THR A 112 -6.45 3.84 -1.15
N ASN A 113 -7.50 3.53 -1.92
CA ASN A 113 -7.36 3.01 -3.29
C ASN A 113 -6.92 4.08 -4.31
N ARG A 114 -6.93 5.37 -3.93
CA ARG A 114 -6.44 6.49 -4.74
C ARG A 114 -5.09 7.02 -4.23
N GLY A 115 -4.48 6.33 -3.28
CA GLY A 115 -3.12 6.59 -2.83
C GLY A 115 -2.15 5.53 -3.35
N ILE A 116 -0.90 5.89 -3.57
CA ILE A 116 0.18 5.00 -4.00
C ILE A 116 1.50 5.42 -3.35
N LEU A 117 2.37 4.45 -3.02
CA LEU A 117 3.69 4.77 -2.47
C LEU A 117 4.68 5.14 -3.57
N LEU A 118 5.31 6.29 -3.43
CA LEU A 118 6.43 6.71 -4.25
C LEU A 118 7.58 7.18 -3.34
N CYS A 119 8.82 6.79 -3.64
CA CYS A 119 9.98 7.40 -3.01
C CYS A 119 10.10 8.86 -3.45
N ARG A 120 10.84 9.68 -2.70
CA ARG A 120 10.97 11.11 -2.98
C ARG A 120 11.38 11.39 -4.43
N HIS A 121 12.31 10.62 -4.99
CA HIS A 121 12.75 10.79 -6.38
C HIS A 121 11.58 10.58 -7.36
N HIS A 122 10.87 9.47 -7.25
CA HIS A 122 9.76 9.15 -8.15
C HIS A 122 8.51 10.01 -7.89
N HIS A 123 8.31 10.48 -6.66
CA HIS A 123 7.27 11.46 -6.33
C HIS A 123 7.49 12.78 -7.08
N MET A 124 8.73 13.29 -7.06
CA MET A 124 9.09 14.50 -7.81
C MET A 124 9.05 14.29 -9.32
N LEU A 125 9.41 13.10 -9.80
CA LEU A 125 9.34 12.74 -11.22
C LEU A 125 7.90 12.83 -11.73
N VAL A 126 6.94 12.27 -11.00
CA VAL A 126 5.52 12.34 -11.37
C VAL A 126 5.00 13.79 -11.35
N HIS A 127 5.40 14.60 -10.36
CA HIS A 127 4.94 15.98 -10.28
C HIS A 127 5.51 16.92 -11.35
N ASN A 128 6.77 16.73 -11.75
CA ASN A 128 7.51 17.73 -12.50
C ASN A 128 7.88 17.29 -13.93
N ASN A 129 7.82 16.01 -14.24
CA ASN A 129 8.37 15.47 -15.48
C ASN A 129 7.33 14.81 -16.38
N GLY A 130 6.06 15.21 -16.29
CA GLY A 130 5.00 14.79 -17.21
C GLY A 130 4.59 13.33 -17.13
N TRP A 131 4.99 12.61 -16.08
CA TRP A 131 4.49 11.27 -15.81
C TRP A 131 3.04 11.32 -15.34
N GLU A 132 2.22 10.41 -15.84
CA GLU A 132 0.84 10.26 -15.38
C GLU A 132 0.64 8.93 -14.66
N ILE A 133 -0.33 8.90 -13.75
CA ILE A 133 -0.73 7.67 -13.07
C ILE A 133 -2.20 7.45 -13.36
N THR A 134 -2.53 6.24 -13.80
CA THR A 134 -3.92 5.82 -14.03
C THR A 134 -4.24 4.61 -13.17
N ARG A 135 -5.50 4.52 -12.70
CA ARG A 135 -5.98 3.34 -11.99
C ARG A 135 -7.33 2.92 -12.52
N THR A 136 -7.38 1.72 -13.07
CA THR A 136 -8.59 1.13 -13.64
C THR A 136 -8.71 -0.30 -13.17
N ASN A 137 -9.89 -0.68 -12.65
CA ASN A 137 -10.19 -2.03 -12.16
C ASN A 137 -9.13 -2.55 -11.17
N GLY A 138 -8.78 -1.74 -10.17
CA GLY A 138 -7.79 -2.09 -9.15
C GLY A 138 -6.34 -2.10 -9.61
N THR A 139 -6.07 -1.99 -10.91
CA THR A 139 -4.72 -2.00 -11.47
C THR A 139 -4.22 -0.59 -11.73
N THR A 140 -3.05 -0.27 -11.19
CA THR A 140 -2.38 1.03 -11.39
C THR A 140 -1.32 0.92 -12.47
N HIS A 141 -1.25 1.94 -13.32
CA HIS A 141 -0.22 2.06 -14.36
C HIS A 141 0.42 3.45 -14.30
N PHE A 142 1.70 3.50 -14.57
CA PHE A 142 2.47 4.71 -14.81
C PHE A 142 2.62 4.89 -16.31
N ILE A 143 2.30 6.09 -16.81
CA ILE A 143 2.41 6.46 -18.21
C ILE A 143 3.62 7.39 -18.34
N PRO A 144 4.68 6.98 -19.05
CA PRO A 144 5.83 7.85 -19.28
C PRO A 144 5.46 8.99 -20.23
N PRO A 145 6.11 10.16 -20.11
CA PRO A 145 5.92 11.25 -21.06
C PRO A 145 6.53 10.88 -22.42
N PRO A 146 6.08 11.52 -23.55
CA PRO A 146 6.49 11.16 -24.90
C PRO A 146 7.98 11.29 -25.20
N ASP A 147 8.69 12.15 -24.46
CA ASP A 147 10.15 12.35 -24.57
C ASP A 147 10.96 11.18 -23.98
N ILE A 148 10.35 10.40 -23.05
CA ILE A 148 10.94 9.18 -22.50
C ILE A 148 10.51 7.95 -23.29
N ASP A 149 9.22 7.82 -23.59
CA ASP A 149 8.68 6.78 -24.45
C ASP A 149 7.64 7.38 -25.40
N PRO A 150 7.97 7.54 -26.71
CA PRO A 150 7.04 8.06 -27.70
C PRO A 150 5.74 7.30 -27.83
N HIS A 151 5.74 6.00 -27.44
CA HIS A 151 4.56 5.15 -27.46
C HIS A 151 3.77 5.20 -26.16
N GLN A 152 4.28 5.86 -25.13
CA GLN A 152 3.68 5.99 -23.80
C GLN A 152 3.15 4.67 -23.24
N LYS A 153 3.94 3.59 -23.35
CA LYS A 153 3.54 2.26 -22.92
C LYS A 153 3.29 2.22 -21.41
N PRO A 154 2.10 1.84 -20.95
CA PRO A 154 1.79 1.79 -19.55
C PRO A 154 2.67 0.80 -18.78
N ILE A 155 3.32 1.26 -17.71
CA ILE A 155 4.12 0.44 -16.81
C ILE A 155 3.22 0.06 -15.62
N ARG A 156 2.90 -1.23 -15.50
CA ARG A 156 2.04 -1.72 -14.43
C ARG A 156 2.74 -1.67 -13.08
N ALA A 157 2.13 -1.01 -12.08
CA ALA A 157 2.51 -1.13 -10.69
C ALA A 157 2.17 -2.53 -10.15
N ARG A 158 3.07 -3.11 -9.36
CA ARG A 158 2.86 -4.43 -8.72
C ARG A 158 3.19 -4.31 -7.25
N THR A 159 2.39 -4.94 -6.40
CA THR A 159 2.72 -4.99 -4.98
C THR A 159 4.13 -5.58 -4.78
N LYS A 160 4.89 -4.93 -3.94
CA LYS A 160 6.21 -5.38 -3.47
C LYS A 160 6.12 -5.91 -2.04
N SER A 161 4.89 -6.14 -1.54
CA SER A 161 4.63 -6.75 -0.24
C SER A 161 4.61 -8.28 -0.38
N PRO A 162 5.65 -9.00 0.08
CA PRO A 162 5.69 -10.46 0.02
C PRO A 162 4.54 -11.08 0.82
N ALA A 163 4.21 -10.44 1.95
CA ALA A 163 3.12 -10.87 2.81
C ALA A 163 1.76 -10.81 2.08
N LEU A 164 1.45 -9.69 1.42
CA LEU A 164 0.19 -9.57 0.67
C LEU A 164 0.16 -10.51 -0.52
N THR A 165 1.26 -10.63 -1.28
CA THR A 165 1.34 -11.55 -2.42
C THR A 165 1.02 -12.99 -2.00
N ARG A 166 1.59 -13.45 -0.90
CA ARG A 166 1.32 -14.81 -0.39
C ARG A 166 -0.10 -14.97 0.12
N LEU A 167 -0.63 -13.94 0.81
CA LEU A 167 -2.00 -13.97 1.33
C LEU A 167 -3.05 -14.10 0.20
N LEU A 168 -2.81 -13.47 -0.95
CA LEU A 168 -3.72 -13.52 -2.10
C LEU A 168 -3.53 -14.79 -2.96
N SER A 169 -2.44 -15.56 -2.74
CA SER A 169 -2.15 -16.80 -3.47
C SER A 169 -2.71 -18.05 -2.78
N THR A 170 -3.29 -17.90 -1.58
CA THR A 170 -3.92 -18.97 -0.80
C THR A 170 -5.42 -18.97 -0.99
#